data_7e69302b31ac9d21597ddb5204447d74
#
_entry.id   7e69302b31ac9d21597ddb5204447d74
#
_cell.length_a   1.000
_cell.length_b   1.000
_cell.length_c   1.000
_cell.angle_alpha   90.00
_cell.angle_beta   90.00
_cell.angle_gamma   90.00
#
_symmetry.space_group_name_H-M   'P 1'
#
loop_
_entity.id
_entity.type
_entity.pdbx_description
1 polymer ?
#
loop_
_entity_poly.entity_id
_entity_poly.type
_entity_poly.pdbx_seq_one_letter_code
_entity_poly.pdbx_strand_id
1 'polypeptide(L)'
;KPNPCNDGLLPFVVNRLKLMRNRVQKAGHIYPFAISRGPLNIASFLLGTTEFLMLIKLEPEKAHIILQVITEFICDWLEYQLKEFSTMDGIMMLDDIVGFLGKEDFKEFAYPNLKRIFTQFSVKVKFFHNDAPGTVSAPFLHEIGINMLNFGIDTDINEMRSLCGPSIVLVGNIPPRDVLANGTPDEVRVSVRSQLNVIEDTSRIIMSCGGGMPPGVSTDNLEAFIDEVKTF
;
A
#
# COMPACT_ATOMS: atom_id res chain seq x y z
N LYS A 1 -20.42 -15.18 -0.97
CA LYS A 1 -19.59 -13.95 -1.10
C LYS A 1 -20.51 -12.73 -1.19
N PRO A 2 -20.29 -11.62 -0.43
CA PRO A 2 -21.03 -10.36 -0.58
C PRO A 2 -20.84 -9.75 -1.97
N ASN A 3 -21.81 -8.92 -2.39
CA ASN A 3 -21.73 -8.15 -3.63
C ASN A 3 -21.37 -6.69 -3.31
N PRO A 4 -20.19 -6.16 -3.72
CA PRO A 4 -19.77 -4.82 -3.39
C PRO A 4 -20.66 -3.70 -3.99
N CYS A 5 -21.49 -4.01 -4.99
CA CYS A 5 -22.41 -3.05 -5.57
C CYS A 5 -23.67 -2.83 -4.71
N ASN A 6 -24.04 -3.78 -3.84
CA ASN A 6 -25.33 -3.77 -3.15
C ASN A 6 -25.19 -3.93 -1.63
N ASP A 7 -24.11 -4.59 -1.16
CA ASP A 7 -24.01 -5.01 0.22
C ASP A 7 -23.12 -4.08 1.06
N GLY A 8 -23.47 -3.93 2.33
CA GLY A 8 -22.68 -3.19 3.30
C GLY A 8 -22.56 -1.70 2.99
N LEU A 9 -21.39 -1.12 3.31
CA LEU A 9 -21.10 0.31 3.14
C LEU A 9 -20.42 0.69 1.82
N LEU A 10 -20.01 -0.27 1.01
CA LEU A 10 -19.27 0.03 -0.23
C LEU A 10 -20.08 0.83 -1.26
N PRO A 11 -21.39 0.58 -1.47
CA PRO A 11 -22.24 1.45 -2.30
C PRO A 11 -22.28 2.89 -1.81
N PHE A 12 -22.31 3.10 -0.50
CA PHE A 12 -22.25 4.43 0.09
C PHE A 12 -20.93 5.14 -0.23
N VAL A 13 -19.80 4.45 -0.11
CA VAL A 13 -18.46 5.01 -0.47
C VAL A 13 -18.45 5.46 -1.92
N VAL A 14 -18.88 4.62 -2.85
CA VAL A 14 -18.93 4.97 -4.28
C VAL A 14 -19.84 6.16 -4.54
N ASN A 15 -21.02 6.20 -3.92
CA ASN A 15 -21.94 7.33 -4.05
C ASN A 15 -21.33 8.65 -3.50
N ARG A 16 -20.60 8.60 -2.39
CA ARG A 16 -19.87 9.76 -1.86
C ARG A 16 -18.82 10.28 -2.82
N LEU A 17 -18.03 9.37 -3.41
CA LEU A 17 -17.04 9.76 -4.42
C LEU A 17 -17.71 10.37 -5.67
N LYS A 18 -18.84 9.80 -6.13
CA LYS A 18 -19.62 10.36 -7.24
C LYS A 18 -20.11 11.78 -6.96
N LEU A 19 -20.67 12.01 -5.76
CA LEU A 19 -21.15 13.33 -5.34
C LEU A 19 -20.02 14.36 -5.26
N MET A 20 -18.80 13.93 -4.88
CA MET A 20 -17.65 14.83 -4.76
C MET A 20 -16.88 15.05 -6.06
N ARG A 21 -17.15 14.27 -7.13
CA ARG A 21 -16.40 14.30 -8.39
C ARG A 21 -16.20 15.71 -8.93
N ASN A 22 -17.27 16.50 -9.05
CA ASN A 22 -17.21 17.86 -9.60
C ASN A 22 -16.36 18.82 -8.72
N ARG A 23 -16.36 18.63 -7.41
CA ARG A 23 -15.54 19.44 -6.49
C ARG A 23 -14.07 19.09 -6.63
N VAL A 24 -13.76 17.79 -6.70
CA VAL A 24 -12.41 17.28 -6.91
C VAL A 24 -11.85 17.80 -8.24
N GLN A 25 -12.61 17.72 -9.33
CA GLN A 25 -12.21 18.22 -10.65
C GLN A 25 -12.01 19.74 -10.67
N LYS A 26 -12.89 20.52 -10.01
CA LYS A 26 -12.72 21.98 -9.88
C LYS A 26 -11.46 22.36 -9.10
N ALA A 27 -11.01 21.52 -8.19
CA ALA A 27 -9.75 21.67 -7.45
C ALA A 27 -8.52 21.19 -8.25
N GLY A 28 -8.69 20.78 -9.52
CA GLY A 28 -7.58 20.30 -10.37
C GLY A 28 -7.16 18.86 -10.12
N HIS A 29 -7.97 18.07 -9.42
CA HIS A 29 -7.63 16.69 -9.04
C HIS A 29 -8.56 15.66 -9.71
N ILE A 30 -8.12 14.40 -9.68
CA ILE A 30 -8.88 13.23 -10.14
C ILE A 30 -8.81 12.12 -9.07
N TYR A 31 -9.58 11.06 -9.26
CA TYR A 31 -9.42 9.79 -8.55
C TYR A 31 -8.52 8.87 -9.39
N PRO A 32 -7.23 8.70 -9.05
CA PRO A 32 -6.31 7.92 -9.88
C PRO A 32 -6.32 6.42 -9.55
N PHE A 33 -6.77 6.03 -8.34
CA PHE A 33 -6.67 4.65 -7.84
C PHE A 33 -8.00 4.08 -7.41
N ALA A 34 -8.23 2.81 -7.79
CA ALA A 34 -9.14 1.93 -7.07
C ALA A 34 -8.39 1.35 -5.86
N ILE A 35 -9.02 1.36 -4.68
CA ILE A 35 -8.34 1.07 -3.41
C ILE A 35 -9.04 -0.07 -2.67
N SER A 36 -8.23 -0.97 -2.08
CA SER A 36 -8.69 -2.00 -1.16
C SER A 36 -7.66 -2.30 -0.08
N ARG A 37 -8.12 -2.83 1.06
CA ARG A 37 -7.26 -3.63 1.93
C ARG A 37 -6.94 -4.94 1.24
N GLY A 38 -5.78 -5.52 1.56
CA GLY A 38 -5.37 -6.80 1.03
C GLY A 38 -6.06 -7.99 1.72
N PRO A 39 -5.90 -9.19 1.14
CA PRO A 39 -6.63 -10.37 1.60
C PRO A 39 -6.29 -10.77 3.04
N LEU A 40 -5.02 -10.63 3.45
CA LEU A 40 -4.61 -11.00 4.80
C LEU A 40 -5.09 -9.97 5.83
N ASN A 41 -5.02 -8.67 5.51
CA ASN A 41 -5.57 -7.62 6.37
C ASN A 41 -7.08 -7.83 6.58
N ILE A 42 -7.84 -8.12 5.54
CA ILE A 42 -9.28 -8.36 5.67
C ILE A 42 -9.55 -9.61 6.51
N ALA A 43 -8.81 -10.69 6.29
CA ALA A 43 -8.93 -11.90 7.10
C ALA A 43 -8.65 -11.62 8.59
N SER A 44 -7.60 -10.84 8.88
CA SER A 44 -7.26 -10.45 10.26
C SER A 44 -8.33 -9.56 10.90
N PHE A 45 -8.99 -8.69 10.13
CA PHE A 45 -10.10 -7.86 10.66
C PHE A 45 -11.36 -8.68 10.95
N LEU A 46 -11.61 -9.71 10.16
CA LEU A 46 -12.79 -10.58 10.32
C LEU A 46 -12.64 -11.58 11.46
N LEU A 47 -11.46 -12.13 11.65
CA LEU A 47 -11.20 -13.22 12.57
C LEU A 47 -10.49 -12.80 13.85
N GLY A 48 -9.76 -11.68 13.82
CA GLY A 48 -8.72 -11.34 14.78
C GLY A 48 -7.34 -11.72 14.23
N THR A 49 -6.34 -10.85 14.47
CA THR A 49 -5.00 -11.08 13.91
C THR A 49 -4.35 -12.36 14.44
N THR A 50 -4.43 -12.59 15.75
CA THR A 50 -3.88 -13.79 16.38
C THR A 50 -4.58 -15.05 15.88
N GLU A 51 -5.90 -15.02 15.85
CA GLU A 51 -6.75 -16.15 15.42
C GLU A 51 -6.50 -16.50 13.95
N PHE A 52 -6.34 -15.49 13.09
CA PHE A 52 -6.02 -15.72 11.68
C PHE A 52 -4.61 -16.30 11.49
N LEU A 53 -3.59 -15.79 12.19
CA LEU A 53 -2.23 -16.34 12.13
C LEU A 53 -2.16 -17.77 12.69
N MET A 54 -2.94 -18.07 13.75
CA MET A 54 -3.08 -19.42 14.26
C MET A 54 -3.80 -20.34 13.25
N LEU A 55 -4.84 -19.83 12.58
CA LEU A 55 -5.58 -20.59 11.57
C LEU A 55 -4.68 -21.04 10.42
N ILE A 56 -3.79 -20.17 9.94
CA ILE A 56 -2.79 -20.49 8.92
C ILE A 56 -1.96 -21.72 9.32
N LYS A 57 -1.61 -21.84 10.61
CA LYS A 57 -0.74 -22.93 11.11
C LYS A 57 -1.50 -24.19 11.45
N LEU A 58 -2.68 -24.07 12.04
CA LEU A 58 -3.44 -25.20 12.60
C LEU A 58 -4.45 -25.80 11.62
N GLU A 59 -5.01 -24.96 10.74
CA GLU A 59 -6.08 -25.37 9.81
C GLU A 59 -5.89 -24.71 8.43
N PRO A 60 -4.77 -24.97 7.73
CA PRO A 60 -4.39 -24.30 6.48
C PRO A 60 -5.48 -24.38 5.39
N GLU A 61 -6.18 -25.48 5.28
CA GLU A 61 -7.29 -25.66 4.32
C GLU A 61 -8.41 -24.63 4.53
N LYS A 62 -8.76 -24.35 5.80
CA LYS A 62 -9.75 -23.31 6.10
C LYS A 62 -9.23 -21.91 5.79
N ALA A 63 -7.94 -21.65 6.05
CA ALA A 63 -7.30 -20.38 5.71
C ALA A 63 -7.34 -20.15 4.18
N HIS A 64 -7.06 -21.14 3.36
CA HIS A 64 -7.17 -21.08 1.90
C HIS A 64 -8.58 -20.74 1.44
N ILE A 65 -9.61 -21.40 1.98
CA ILE A 65 -11.01 -21.12 1.62
C ILE A 65 -11.40 -19.68 1.94
N ILE A 66 -11.02 -19.18 3.12
CA ILE A 66 -11.32 -17.81 3.55
C ILE A 66 -10.60 -16.80 2.64
N LEU A 67 -9.30 -16.99 2.41
CA LEU A 67 -8.52 -16.10 1.56
C LEU A 67 -9.00 -16.11 0.11
N GLN A 68 -9.45 -17.24 -0.42
CA GLN A 68 -10.04 -17.32 -1.75
C GLN A 68 -11.31 -16.45 -1.85
N VAL A 69 -12.24 -16.58 -0.89
CA VAL A 69 -13.49 -15.80 -0.89
C VAL A 69 -13.20 -14.31 -0.78
N ILE A 70 -12.26 -13.92 0.11
CA ILE A 70 -11.85 -12.53 0.28
C ILE A 70 -11.19 -12.01 -1.00
N THR A 71 -10.30 -12.75 -1.62
CA THR A 71 -9.62 -12.38 -2.86
C THR A 71 -10.61 -12.13 -4.00
N GLU A 72 -11.60 -13.01 -4.16
CA GLU A 72 -12.67 -12.83 -5.14
C GLU A 72 -13.53 -11.59 -4.87
N PHE A 73 -13.79 -11.31 -3.59
CA PHE A 73 -14.52 -10.10 -3.21
C PHE A 73 -13.70 -8.82 -3.50
N ILE A 74 -12.39 -8.83 -3.22
CA ILE A 74 -11.49 -7.72 -3.55
C ILE A 74 -11.46 -7.47 -5.05
N CYS A 75 -11.38 -8.51 -5.87
CA CYS A 75 -11.43 -8.40 -7.32
C CYS A 75 -12.72 -7.71 -7.80
N ASP A 76 -13.88 -8.14 -7.30
CA ASP A 76 -15.18 -7.53 -7.64
C ASP A 76 -15.25 -6.06 -7.17
N TRP A 77 -14.70 -5.75 -5.99
CA TRP A 77 -14.67 -4.40 -5.45
C TRP A 77 -13.78 -3.44 -6.26
N LEU A 78 -12.59 -3.88 -6.65
CA LEU A 78 -11.69 -3.09 -7.50
C LEU A 78 -12.29 -2.90 -8.90
N GLU A 79 -12.87 -3.94 -9.49
CA GLU A 79 -13.54 -3.87 -10.78
C GLU A 79 -14.70 -2.86 -10.75
N TYR A 80 -15.52 -2.87 -9.69
CA TYR A 80 -16.61 -1.92 -9.52
C TYR A 80 -16.10 -0.48 -9.49
N GLN A 81 -15.05 -0.18 -8.73
CA GLN A 81 -14.45 1.15 -8.69
C GLN A 81 -13.93 1.59 -10.07
N LEU A 82 -13.17 0.72 -10.76
CA LEU A 82 -12.61 1.01 -12.08
C LEU A 82 -13.70 1.27 -13.12
N LYS A 83 -14.83 0.56 -13.06
CA LYS A 83 -15.99 0.79 -13.95
C LYS A 83 -16.69 2.12 -13.67
N GLU A 84 -16.78 2.52 -12.40
CA GLU A 84 -17.49 3.74 -12.00
C GLU A 84 -16.67 5.02 -12.23
N PHE A 85 -15.35 4.93 -12.26
CA PHE A 85 -14.45 6.07 -12.36
C PHE A 85 -13.41 5.88 -13.45
N SER A 86 -13.69 6.41 -14.64
CA SER A 86 -12.82 6.31 -15.82
C SER A 86 -11.44 6.98 -15.66
N THR A 87 -11.24 7.77 -14.59
CA THR A 87 -9.95 8.39 -14.27
C THR A 87 -9.03 7.47 -13.48
N MET A 88 -9.55 6.33 -12.97
CA MET A 88 -8.74 5.36 -12.25
C MET A 88 -7.94 4.50 -13.24
N ASP A 89 -6.63 4.67 -13.26
CA ASP A 89 -5.68 3.89 -14.06
C ASP A 89 -4.60 3.26 -13.16
N GLY A 90 -4.98 3.01 -11.92
CA GLY A 90 -4.16 2.33 -10.92
C GLY A 90 -5.01 1.59 -9.89
N ILE A 91 -4.39 0.60 -9.27
CA ILE A 91 -4.92 -0.06 -8.07
C ILE A 91 -3.93 0.15 -6.92
N MET A 92 -4.45 0.39 -5.72
CA MET A 92 -3.68 0.50 -4.49
C MET A 92 -4.20 -0.49 -3.46
N MET A 93 -3.30 -1.29 -2.91
CA MET A 93 -3.62 -2.29 -1.91
C MET A 93 -2.75 -2.13 -0.68
N LEU A 94 -3.37 -2.22 0.51
CA LEU A 94 -2.72 -2.12 1.80
C LEU A 94 -2.84 -3.47 2.51
N ASP A 95 -1.71 -4.14 2.76
CA ASP A 95 -1.69 -5.43 3.47
C ASP A 95 -0.45 -5.59 4.35
N ASP A 96 -0.53 -5.07 5.58
CA ASP A 96 0.57 -5.07 6.54
C ASP A 96 0.73 -6.45 7.21
N ILE A 97 -0.31 -7.28 7.21
CA ILE A 97 -0.26 -8.63 7.78
C ILE A 97 0.75 -9.52 7.04
N VAL A 98 1.01 -9.22 5.77
CA VAL A 98 2.06 -9.87 4.98
C VAL A 98 3.43 -9.82 5.67
N GLY A 99 3.73 -8.73 6.39
CA GLY A 99 5.00 -8.56 7.11
C GLY A 99 5.19 -9.47 8.34
N PHE A 100 4.12 -10.11 8.81
CA PHE A 100 4.19 -11.07 9.92
C PHE A 100 4.41 -12.51 9.48
N LEU A 101 4.42 -12.76 8.16
CA LEU A 101 4.60 -14.11 7.62
C LEU A 101 6.07 -14.46 7.41
N GLY A 102 6.44 -15.70 7.73
CA GLY A 102 7.67 -16.29 7.24
C GLY A 102 7.60 -16.57 5.74
N LYS A 103 8.74 -16.87 5.12
CA LYS A 103 8.87 -17.05 3.68
C LYS A 103 7.93 -18.12 3.11
N GLU A 104 7.79 -19.25 3.80
CA GLU A 104 6.96 -20.35 3.31
C GLU A 104 5.47 -19.99 3.42
N ASP A 105 5.04 -19.40 4.54
CA ASP A 105 3.66 -18.93 4.70
C ASP A 105 3.31 -17.81 3.72
N PHE A 106 4.26 -16.92 3.43
CA PHE A 106 4.07 -15.90 2.39
C PHE A 106 3.81 -16.54 1.04
N LYS A 107 4.63 -17.52 0.64
CA LYS A 107 4.46 -18.21 -0.64
C LYS A 107 3.16 -18.98 -0.74
N GLU A 108 2.72 -19.56 0.36
CA GLU A 108 1.52 -20.38 0.39
C GLU A 108 0.24 -19.55 0.47
N PHE A 109 0.19 -18.55 1.36
CA PHE A 109 -1.06 -17.83 1.67
C PHE A 109 -1.15 -16.43 1.07
N ALA A 110 -0.04 -15.68 0.99
CA ALA A 110 -0.06 -14.30 0.50
C ALA A 110 0.17 -14.22 -1.02
N TYR A 111 1.26 -14.82 -1.51
CA TYR A 111 1.70 -14.71 -2.90
C TYR A 111 0.61 -15.06 -3.93
N PRO A 112 -0.09 -16.20 -3.87
CA PRO A 112 -1.08 -16.56 -4.89
C PRO A 112 -2.27 -15.61 -4.91
N ASN A 113 -2.72 -15.15 -3.75
CA ASN A 113 -3.85 -14.24 -3.61
C ASN A 113 -3.50 -12.84 -4.11
N LEU A 114 -2.33 -12.29 -3.74
CA LEU A 114 -1.84 -11.01 -4.23
C LEU A 114 -1.61 -11.07 -5.75
N LYS A 115 -0.96 -12.12 -6.25
CA LYS A 115 -0.70 -12.30 -7.68
C LYS A 115 -2.01 -12.32 -8.49
N ARG A 116 -3.02 -13.07 -8.04
CA ARG A 116 -4.33 -13.08 -8.68
C ARG A 116 -4.92 -11.69 -8.81
N ILE A 117 -4.90 -10.88 -7.74
CA ILE A 117 -5.47 -9.53 -7.75
C ILE A 117 -4.67 -8.61 -8.68
N PHE A 118 -3.35 -8.55 -8.52
CA PHE A 118 -2.53 -7.61 -9.27
C PHE A 118 -2.39 -7.97 -10.76
N THR A 119 -2.56 -9.22 -11.14
CA THR A 119 -2.52 -9.63 -12.56
C THR A 119 -3.88 -9.55 -13.27
N GLN A 120 -4.98 -9.46 -12.52
CA GLN A 120 -6.33 -9.40 -13.11
C GLN A 120 -6.58 -8.11 -13.88
N PHE A 121 -6.00 -6.98 -13.45
CA PHE A 121 -6.33 -5.66 -13.98
C PHE A 121 -5.22 -5.13 -14.89
N SER A 122 -5.62 -4.62 -16.06
CA SER A 122 -4.72 -3.91 -17.00
C SER A 122 -4.71 -2.42 -16.67
N VAL A 123 -4.01 -2.05 -15.60
CA VAL A 123 -3.81 -0.67 -15.14
C VAL A 123 -2.33 -0.34 -15.09
N LYS A 124 -1.98 0.97 -15.21
CA LYS A 124 -0.58 1.42 -15.26
C LYS A 124 0.13 1.31 -13.93
N VAL A 125 -0.55 1.65 -12.84
CA VAL A 125 0.06 1.67 -11.50
C VAL A 125 -0.54 0.57 -10.64
N LYS A 126 0.33 -0.28 -10.12
CA LYS A 126 0.00 -1.39 -9.21
C LYS A 126 0.75 -1.18 -7.91
N PHE A 127 0.11 -0.40 -7.04
CA PHE A 127 0.71 0.11 -5.83
C PHE A 127 0.40 -0.79 -4.64
N PHE A 128 1.46 -1.27 -4.00
CA PHE A 128 1.37 -2.06 -2.77
C PHE A 128 1.90 -1.26 -1.59
N HIS A 129 1.14 -1.23 -0.50
CA HIS A 129 1.51 -0.60 0.75
C HIS A 129 1.66 -1.68 1.82
N ASN A 130 2.84 -1.74 2.43
CA ASN A 130 3.15 -2.60 3.57
C ASN A 130 4.15 -1.88 4.45
N ASP A 131 3.70 -1.29 5.56
CA ASP A 131 4.55 -0.59 6.53
C ASP A 131 5.05 -1.51 7.68
N ALA A 132 4.69 -2.79 7.67
CA ALA A 132 5.32 -3.84 8.45
C ALA A 132 6.60 -4.36 7.75
N PRO A 133 7.41 -5.25 8.37
CA PRO A 133 8.62 -5.78 7.75
C PRO A 133 8.37 -6.35 6.33
N GLY A 134 9.05 -5.79 5.34
CA GLY A 134 8.80 -6.08 3.91
C GLY A 134 9.81 -7.02 3.25
N THR A 135 10.88 -7.40 3.94
CA THR A 135 12.02 -8.13 3.34
C THR A 135 11.65 -9.51 2.78
N VAL A 136 10.66 -10.18 3.37
CA VAL A 136 10.17 -11.49 2.89
C VAL A 136 9.41 -11.36 1.57
N SER A 137 8.56 -10.35 1.43
CA SER A 137 7.71 -10.14 0.25
C SER A 137 8.43 -9.45 -0.91
N ALA A 138 9.39 -8.59 -0.61
CA ALA A 138 10.08 -7.73 -1.56
C ALA A 138 10.63 -8.46 -2.81
N PRO A 139 11.30 -9.62 -2.72
CA PRO A 139 11.81 -10.32 -3.89
C PRO A 139 10.74 -10.83 -4.86
N PHE A 140 9.49 -10.93 -4.43
CA PHE A 140 8.39 -11.48 -5.21
C PHE A 140 7.49 -10.43 -5.85
N LEU A 141 7.66 -9.14 -5.53
CA LEU A 141 6.74 -8.08 -5.95
C LEU A 141 6.61 -7.97 -7.47
N HIS A 142 7.73 -8.07 -8.18
CA HIS A 142 7.71 -8.04 -9.65
C HIS A 142 6.90 -9.20 -10.25
N GLU A 143 7.08 -10.42 -9.73
CA GLU A 143 6.33 -11.60 -10.19
C GLU A 143 4.85 -11.55 -9.85
N ILE A 144 4.49 -10.87 -8.75
CA ILE A 144 3.10 -10.59 -8.36
C ILE A 144 2.45 -9.58 -9.32
N GLY A 145 3.27 -8.81 -10.03
CA GLY A 145 2.83 -7.77 -10.96
C GLY A 145 2.74 -6.38 -10.32
N ILE A 146 3.29 -6.20 -9.11
CA ILE A 146 3.41 -4.91 -8.44
C ILE A 146 4.52 -4.11 -9.11
N ASN A 147 4.32 -2.79 -9.28
CA ASN A 147 5.33 -1.89 -9.83
C ASN A 147 5.61 -0.65 -8.96
N MET A 148 4.93 -0.50 -7.83
CA MET A 148 5.14 0.56 -6.86
C MET A 148 4.96 0.02 -5.44
N LEU A 149 5.90 0.33 -4.53
CA LEU A 149 5.89 -0.11 -3.14
C LEU A 149 6.07 1.08 -2.19
N ASN A 150 5.14 1.26 -1.25
CA ASN A 150 5.38 2.03 -0.04
C ASN A 150 5.70 1.05 1.10
N PHE A 151 6.79 1.31 1.82
CA PHE A 151 7.32 0.42 2.85
C PHE A 151 7.64 1.18 4.14
N GLY A 152 7.77 0.44 5.23
CA GLY A 152 8.06 0.96 6.56
C GLY A 152 9.49 1.47 6.72
N ILE A 153 9.79 1.97 7.92
CA ILE A 153 11.09 2.58 8.26
C ILE A 153 12.14 1.56 8.68
N ASP A 154 11.75 0.31 8.90
CA ASP A 154 12.63 -0.74 9.46
C ASP A 154 13.65 -1.29 8.44
N THR A 155 13.47 -0.97 7.16
CA THR A 155 14.37 -1.39 6.09
C THR A 155 14.97 -0.16 5.39
N ASP A 156 16.28 -0.16 5.22
CA ASP A 156 16.99 0.87 4.44
C ASP A 156 16.54 0.86 2.98
N ILE A 157 16.51 2.04 2.35
CA ILE A 157 16.00 2.19 0.98
C ILE A 157 16.86 1.47 -0.07
N ASN A 158 18.20 1.41 0.13
CA ASN A 158 19.10 0.71 -0.78
C ASN A 158 18.96 -0.81 -0.59
N GLU A 159 18.77 -1.27 0.65
CA GLU A 159 18.43 -2.67 0.94
C GLU A 159 17.11 -3.06 0.26
N MET A 160 16.06 -2.25 0.44
CA MET A 160 14.77 -2.49 -0.20
C MET A 160 14.91 -2.49 -1.74
N ARG A 161 15.70 -1.58 -2.32
CA ARG A 161 16.02 -1.56 -3.76
C ARG A 161 16.68 -2.86 -4.19
N SER A 162 17.66 -3.34 -3.43
CA SER A 162 18.37 -4.60 -3.72
C SER A 162 17.40 -5.79 -3.73
N LEU A 163 16.45 -5.84 -2.81
CA LEU A 163 15.48 -6.92 -2.69
C LEU A 163 14.40 -6.88 -3.78
N CYS A 164 13.86 -5.69 -4.08
CA CYS A 164 12.77 -5.53 -5.06
C CYS A 164 13.26 -5.51 -6.52
N GLY A 165 14.54 -5.21 -6.73
CA GLY A 165 15.10 -4.98 -8.05
C GLY A 165 14.76 -3.59 -8.63
N PRO A 166 15.30 -3.26 -9.82
CA PRO A 166 15.27 -1.93 -10.39
C PRO A 166 13.91 -1.53 -11.02
N SER A 167 13.00 -2.47 -11.19
CA SER A 167 11.72 -2.22 -11.87
C SER A 167 10.64 -1.61 -10.96
N ILE A 168 10.78 -1.75 -9.64
CA ILE A 168 9.80 -1.28 -8.66
C ILE A 168 10.06 0.20 -8.32
N VAL A 169 9.03 1.03 -8.35
CA VAL A 169 9.08 2.38 -7.79
C VAL A 169 8.97 2.29 -6.27
N LEU A 170 9.99 2.77 -5.55
CA LEU A 170 9.97 2.83 -4.09
C LEU A 170 9.38 4.17 -3.62
N VAL A 171 8.47 4.11 -2.65
CA VAL A 171 7.80 5.26 -2.05
C VAL A 171 8.10 5.24 -0.55
N GLY A 172 8.88 6.19 -0.07
CA GLY A 172 9.28 6.23 1.35
C GLY A 172 10.65 6.87 1.53
N ASN A 173 11.31 6.74 2.71
CA ASN A 173 10.72 6.18 3.91
C ASN A 173 11.10 7.03 5.14
N ILE A 174 10.78 8.33 5.06
CA ILE A 174 10.98 9.26 6.19
C ILE A 174 10.08 8.83 7.37
N PRO A 175 10.59 8.81 8.62
CA PRO A 175 9.81 8.42 9.79
C PRO A 175 8.56 9.31 9.98
N PRO A 176 7.34 8.73 9.91
CA PRO A 176 6.12 9.53 9.91
C PRO A 176 5.79 10.13 11.27
N ARG A 177 5.98 9.38 12.35
CA ARG A 177 5.65 9.81 13.71
C ARG A 177 6.75 10.66 14.30
N ASP A 178 7.97 10.14 14.33
CA ASP A 178 9.06 10.72 15.11
C ASP A 178 9.65 11.95 14.41
N VAL A 179 9.63 11.99 13.08
CA VAL A 179 10.14 13.11 12.30
C VAL A 179 9.02 14.02 11.80
N LEU A 180 8.07 13.49 11.00
CA LEU A 180 7.07 14.36 10.38
C LEU A 180 6.04 14.93 11.36
N ALA A 181 5.59 14.13 12.35
CA ALA A 181 4.56 14.59 13.28
C ALA A 181 5.15 15.28 14.52
N ASN A 182 6.21 14.72 15.10
CA ASN A 182 6.76 15.19 16.37
C ASN A 182 8.03 16.03 16.24
N GLY A 183 8.70 16.01 15.09
CA GLY A 183 9.90 16.79 14.84
C GLY A 183 9.61 18.24 14.51
N THR A 184 10.65 19.06 14.54
CA THR A 184 10.66 20.44 14.06
C THR A 184 10.92 20.48 12.53
N PRO A 185 10.61 21.59 11.83
CA PRO A 185 10.93 21.74 10.40
C PRO A 185 12.41 21.48 10.07
N ASP A 186 13.34 21.88 10.96
CA ASP A 186 14.77 21.65 10.78
C ASP A 186 15.14 20.16 10.90
N GLU A 187 14.56 19.44 11.85
CA GLU A 187 14.74 17.99 11.98
C GLU A 187 14.18 17.23 10.76
N VAL A 188 13.06 17.71 10.21
CA VAL A 188 12.51 17.16 8.96
C VAL A 188 13.49 17.37 7.81
N ARG A 189 14.06 18.59 7.63
CA ARG A 189 15.07 18.88 6.60
C ARG A 189 16.30 17.99 6.75
N VAL A 190 16.81 17.85 7.96
CA VAL A 190 17.96 16.99 8.25
C VAL A 190 17.67 15.54 7.88
N SER A 191 16.50 15.01 8.26
CA SER A 191 16.11 13.65 7.96
C SER A 191 16.00 13.41 6.46
N VAL A 192 15.32 14.30 5.72
CA VAL A 192 15.18 14.20 4.26
C VAL A 192 16.55 14.26 3.57
N ARG A 193 17.40 15.23 3.93
CA ARG A 193 18.74 15.36 3.38
C ARG A 193 19.60 14.13 3.64
N SER A 194 19.55 13.61 4.87
CA SER A 194 20.29 12.40 5.24
C SER A 194 19.86 11.21 4.40
N GLN A 195 18.56 11.05 4.20
CA GLN A 195 18.02 9.98 3.35
C GLN A 195 18.46 10.13 1.89
N LEU A 196 18.33 11.33 1.32
CA LEU A 196 18.72 11.61 -0.07
C LEU A 196 20.22 11.39 -0.32
N ASN A 197 21.07 11.72 0.66
CA ASN A 197 22.52 11.55 0.56
C ASN A 197 22.97 10.08 0.56
N VAL A 198 22.19 9.16 1.12
CA VAL A 198 22.55 7.73 1.17
C VAL A 198 21.95 6.93 0.01
N ILE A 199 21.00 7.47 -0.74
CA ILE A 199 20.39 6.80 -1.89
C ILE A 199 21.42 6.68 -3.01
N GLU A 200 21.76 5.44 -3.37
CA GLU A 200 22.72 5.15 -4.44
C GLU A 200 22.13 5.33 -5.84
N ASP A 201 20.85 4.97 -6.01
CA ASP A 201 20.10 5.11 -7.26
C ASP A 201 18.78 5.84 -7.00
N THR A 202 18.73 7.11 -7.40
CA THR A 202 17.54 7.98 -7.27
C THR A 202 16.45 7.69 -8.31
N SER A 203 16.74 6.85 -9.30
CA SER A 203 15.74 6.46 -10.27
C SER A 203 14.60 5.68 -9.61
N ARG A 204 13.36 5.98 -10.01
CA ARG A 204 12.16 5.30 -9.50
C ARG A 204 12.02 5.37 -7.98
N ILE A 205 12.36 6.52 -7.40
CA ILE A 205 12.10 6.84 -5.99
C ILE A 205 11.12 8.00 -5.92
N ILE A 206 10.14 7.87 -5.05
CA ILE A 206 9.24 8.94 -4.63
C ILE A 206 9.49 9.17 -3.15
N MET A 207 10.06 10.32 -2.80
CA MET A 207 10.25 10.69 -1.40
C MET A 207 8.89 10.82 -0.72
N SER A 208 8.72 10.10 0.37
CA SER A 208 7.48 10.04 1.14
C SER A 208 7.79 9.60 2.57
N CYS A 209 6.78 9.52 3.43
CA CYS A 209 6.94 8.84 4.70
C CYS A 209 6.95 7.30 4.52
N GLY A 210 7.60 6.62 5.43
CA GLY A 210 7.58 5.17 5.57
C GLY A 210 6.28 4.72 6.21
N GLY A 211 5.34 4.29 5.39
CA GLY A 211 3.99 3.96 5.84
C GLY A 211 3.01 5.14 5.76
N GLY A 212 1.98 5.12 6.60
CA GLY A 212 0.95 6.14 6.63
C GLY A 212 1.37 7.40 7.42
N MET A 213 1.03 8.57 6.90
CA MET A 213 1.23 9.83 7.63
C MET A 213 0.21 9.94 8.79
N PRO A 214 0.67 10.11 10.04
CA PRO A 214 -0.23 10.21 11.19
C PRO A 214 -0.96 11.56 11.22
N PRO A 215 -2.08 11.65 11.96
CA PRO A 215 -2.68 12.95 12.29
C PRO A 215 -1.70 13.85 13.07
N GLY A 216 -1.83 15.16 12.88
CA GLY A 216 -1.06 16.16 13.64
C GLY A 216 0.24 16.60 12.99
N VAL A 217 0.60 16.11 11.82
CA VAL A 217 1.71 16.68 11.03
C VAL A 217 1.40 18.13 10.69
N SER A 218 2.30 19.05 11.06
CA SER A 218 2.13 20.48 10.80
C SER A 218 2.35 20.82 9.32
N THR A 219 1.72 21.89 8.86
CA THR A 219 1.97 22.43 7.51
C THR A 219 3.43 22.81 7.33
N ASP A 220 4.06 23.40 8.37
CA ASP A 220 5.46 23.81 8.34
C ASP A 220 6.40 22.61 8.12
N ASN A 221 6.10 21.45 8.74
CA ASN A 221 6.87 20.23 8.53
C ASN A 221 6.68 19.67 7.11
N LEU A 222 5.46 19.74 6.56
CA LEU A 222 5.22 19.34 5.17
C LEU A 222 5.91 20.25 4.17
N GLU A 223 5.89 21.56 4.40
CA GLU A 223 6.63 22.54 3.59
C GLU A 223 8.14 22.29 3.67
N ALA A 224 8.67 22.09 4.87
CA ALA A 224 10.09 21.77 5.06
C ALA A 224 10.50 20.49 4.33
N PHE A 225 9.67 19.46 4.36
CA PHE A 225 9.88 18.20 3.61
C PHE A 225 9.91 18.46 2.10
N ILE A 226 8.89 19.14 1.57
CA ILE A 226 8.76 19.41 0.13
C ILE A 226 9.89 20.29 -0.39
N ASP A 227 10.23 21.34 0.35
CA ASP A 227 11.30 22.26 -0.04
C ASP A 227 12.67 21.58 -0.05
N GLU A 228 12.95 20.74 0.93
CA GLU A 228 14.23 20.02 0.99
C GLU A 228 14.37 19.02 -0.17
N VAL A 229 13.29 18.29 -0.52
CA VAL A 229 13.30 17.38 -1.68
C VAL A 229 13.49 18.14 -3.00
N LYS A 230 12.93 19.36 -3.13
CA LYS A 230 13.04 20.15 -4.37
C LYS A 230 14.41 20.82 -4.55
N THR A 231 15.12 21.07 -3.46
CA THR A 231 16.40 21.76 -3.50
C THR A 231 17.61 20.83 -3.60
N PHE A 232 17.40 19.53 -3.40
CA PHE A 232 18.40 18.48 -3.59
C PHE A 232 18.56 18.12 -5.07
#